data_d27c5d4fb56b04c960fbdbb0e1d1e195
#
_entry.id   d27c5d4fb56b04c960fbdbb0e1d1e195
#
_cell.length_a   1.000
_cell.length_b   1.000
_cell.length_c   1.000
_cell.angle_alpha   90.00
_cell.angle_beta   90.00
_cell.angle_gamma   90.00
#
_symmetry.space_group_name_H-M   'P 1'
#
loop_
_entity.id
_entity.type
_entity.pdbx_description
1 polymer ?
#
loop_
_entity_poly.entity_id
_entity_poly.type
_entity_poly.pdbx_seq_one_letter_code
_entity_poly.pdbx_strand_id
1 'polypeptide(L)'
;MLSAPFSTVARALNRRGLGRLRNLEPKPPVQRYERERPGDLIHIDVKKLARFRKVGHRITGNRQQGRSAGVGYDRVHVAINDARRLAYVEVLPDEQQGTAIGFLSRALAWFNSQGVECAQVMSDNGPAYISKAFTKACSVLKLKHIRTRPYTPRTNGKAERFIQTLCKEWAYAMPFQNSQERNVWLPRYLSIYNRLRKHSALSGRSPQQRLHELLC
;
A
#
# COMPACT_ATOMS: atom_id res chain seq x y z
N MET A 1 -32.66 -17.87 40.26
CA MET A 1 -31.98 -17.66 38.96
C MET A 1 -32.93 -16.91 38.03
N LEU A 2 -32.52 -15.73 37.57
CA LEU A 2 -33.28 -14.95 36.60
C LEU A 2 -33.08 -15.57 35.19
N SER A 3 -34.06 -16.31 34.70
CA SER A 3 -34.03 -16.86 33.34
C SER A 3 -34.57 -15.83 32.35
N ALA A 4 -33.72 -14.90 31.94
CA ALA A 4 -34.08 -13.95 30.89
C ALA A 4 -33.86 -14.59 29.51
N PRO A 5 -34.77 -14.41 28.54
CA PRO A 5 -34.57 -14.88 27.17
C PRO A 5 -33.32 -14.30 26.56
N PHE A 6 -32.57 -15.09 25.77
CA PHE A 6 -31.31 -14.67 25.13
C PHE A 6 -31.48 -13.35 24.34
N SER A 7 -32.56 -13.16 23.65
CA SER A 7 -32.88 -11.93 22.91
C SER A 7 -32.98 -10.70 23.79
N THR A 8 -33.49 -10.85 25.03
CA THR A 8 -33.59 -9.75 26.00
C THR A 8 -32.21 -9.38 26.55
N VAL A 9 -31.38 -10.37 26.87
CA VAL A 9 -30.00 -10.16 27.32
C VAL A 9 -29.19 -9.48 26.22
N ALA A 10 -29.26 -9.99 24.98
CA ALA A 10 -28.55 -9.40 23.83
C ALA A 10 -28.97 -7.93 23.60
N ARG A 11 -30.26 -7.62 23.73
CA ARG A 11 -30.78 -6.24 23.58
C ARG A 11 -30.28 -5.32 24.68
N ALA A 12 -30.25 -5.80 25.93
CA ALA A 12 -29.73 -5.04 27.06
C ALA A 12 -28.24 -4.76 26.92
N LEU A 13 -27.45 -5.75 26.51
CA LEU A 13 -26.01 -5.61 26.26
C LEU A 13 -25.74 -4.65 25.11
N ASN A 14 -26.50 -4.72 24.03
CA ASN A 14 -26.36 -3.81 22.87
C ASN A 14 -26.66 -2.36 23.25
N ARG A 15 -27.71 -2.10 24.07
CA ARG A 15 -28.03 -0.76 24.57
C ARG A 15 -26.88 -0.15 25.40
N ARG A 16 -26.11 -0.98 26.09
CA ARG A 16 -24.96 -0.55 26.91
C ARG A 16 -23.63 -0.57 26.14
N GLY A 17 -23.65 -0.83 24.82
CA GLY A 17 -22.42 -0.93 24.00
C GLY A 17 -21.59 -2.19 24.25
N LEU A 18 -22.10 -3.12 25.04
CA LEU A 18 -21.40 -4.36 25.47
C LEU A 18 -21.74 -5.56 24.59
N GLY A 19 -22.59 -5.41 23.57
CA GLY A 19 -23.06 -6.49 22.71
C GLY A 19 -22.01 -7.08 21.75
N ARG A 20 -20.80 -6.56 21.76
CA ARG A 20 -19.69 -7.10 20.94
C ARG A 20 -18.45 -7.26 21.80
N LEU A 21 -17.86 -8.48 21.82
CA LEU A 21 -16.62 -8.80 22.54
C LEU A 21 -15.50 -7.76 22.32
N ARG A 22 -15.35 -7.28 21.09
CA ARG A 22 -14.36 -6.24 20.74
C ARG A 22 -14.53 -4.91 21.53
N ASN A 23 -15.71 -4.67 22.14
CA ASN A 23 -15.97 -3.47 22.93
C ASN A 23 -15.62 -3.69 24.40
N LEU A 24 -15.48 -4.94 24.83
CA LEU A 24 -15.13 -5.33 26.20
C LEU A 24 -13.62 -5.34 26.44
N GLU A 25 -12.85 -5.62 25.38
CA GLU A 25 -11.39 -5.60 25.45
C GLU A 25 -10.88 -4.27 24.86
N PRO A 26 -10.24 -3.41 25.67
CA PRO A 26 -9.58 -2.23 25.13
C PRO A 26 -8.52 -2.68 24.13
N LYS A 27 -8.61 -2.15 22.92
CA LYS A 27 -7.59 -2.43 21.90
C LYS A 27 -6.23 -2.00 22.46
N PRO A 28 -5.21 -2.86 22.40
CA PRO A 28 -3.88 -2.46 22.81
C PRO A 28 -3.48 -1.18 22.03
N PRO A 29 -2.80 -0.24 22.69
CA PRO A 29 -2.38 0.99 22.04
C PRO A 29 -1.59 0.65 20.79
N VAL A 30 -1.89 1.36 19.70
CA VAL A 30 -1.20 1.16 18.43
C VAL A 30 0.24 1.63 18.62
N GLN A 31 1.16 0.71 18.75
CA GLN A 31 2.59 1.02 18.71
C GLN A 31 2.95 1.44 17.28
N ARG A 32 3.04 2.73 17.09
CA ARG A 32 3.57 3.30 15.83
C ARG A 32 5.08 3.26 15.92
N TYR A 33 5.70 2.40 15.13
CA TYR A 33 7.13 2.49 14.91
C TYR A 33 7.41 3.24 13.61
N GLU A 34 8.40 4.08 13.63
CA GLU A 34 8.93 4.77 12.47
C GLU A 34 10.45 4.70 12.55
N ARG A 35 11.09 4.33 11.44
CA ARG A 35 12.54 4.33 11.37
C ARG A 35 13.04 5.77 11.28
N GLU A 36 14.15 6.05 11.96
CA GLU A 36 14.70 7.39 12.04
C GLU A 36 15.39 7.83 10.73
N ARG A 37 16.16 6.90 10.13
CA ARG A 37 16.93 7.20 8.93
C ARG A 37 16.16 6.86 7.65
N PRO A 38 16.23 7.74 6.63
CA PRO A 38 15.78 7.40 5.30
C PRO A 38 16.53 6.16 4.80
N GLY A 39 15.79 5.17 4.26
CA GLY A 39 16.41 3.95 3.72
C GLY A 39 16.54 2.78 4.71
N ASP A 40 16.45 2.99 6.02
CA ASP A 40 16.46 1.89 6.98
C ASP A 40 15.45 0.80 6.66
N LEU A 41 14.29 1.17 6.10
CA LEU A 41 13.25 0.25 5.71
C LEU A 41 12.42 0.80 4.54
N ILE A 42 12.25 -0.05 3.52
CA ILE A 42 11.31 0.16 2.43
C ILE A 42 10.24 -0.92 2.46
N HIS A 43 8.99 -0.51 2.41
CA HIS A 43 7.86 -1.42 2.29
C HIS A 43 7.51 -1.62 0.83
N ILE A 44 7.35 -2.87 0.40
CA ILE A 44 6.90 -3.23 -0.95
C ILE A 44 5.61 -4.01 -0.90
N ASP A 45 4.77 -3.82 -1.92
CA ASP A 45 3.49 -4.51 -2.04
C ASP A 45 3.01 -4.46 -3.50
N VAL A 46 2.00 -5.27 -3.84
CA VAL A 46 1.37 -5.28 -5.17
C VAL A 46 -0.14 -5.12 -5.06
N LYS A 47 -0.67 -4.13 -5.76
CA LYS A 47 -2.11 -3.92 -5.89
C LYS A 47 -2.62 -4.37 -7.25
N LYS A 48 -3.60 -5.28 -7.24
CA LYS A 48 -4.36 -5.65 -8.45
C LYS A 48 -5.42 -4.59 -8.72
N LEU A 49 -5.34 -3.95 -9.88
CA LEU A 49 -6.37 -3.03 -10.38
C LEU A 49 -7.03 -3.61 -11.62
N ALA A 50 -8.35 -3.67 -11.63
CA ALA A 50 -9.08 -4.12 -12.81
C ALA A 50 -8.73 -3.26 -14.03
N ARG A 51 -8.45 -3.90 -15.17
CA ARG A 51 -8.36 -3.24 -16.46
C ARG A 51 -9.75 -2.94 -16.98
N PHE A 52 -9.87 -1.88 -17.75
CA PHE A 52 -11.10 -1.51 -18.43
C PHE A 52 -10.80 -0.81 -19.75
N ARG A 53 -11.68 -1.04 -20.73
CA ARG A 53 -11.60 -0.46 -22.09
C ARG A 53 -12.56 0.72 -22.28
N LYS A 54 -13.59 0.79 -21.43
CA LYS A 54 -14.65 1.82 -21.46
C LYS A 54 -14.97 2.24 -20.03
N VAL A 55 -15.50 3.42 -19.88
CA VAL A 55 -15.94 3.96 -18.60
C VAL A 55 -16.88 2.98 -17.92
N GLY A 56 -16.55 2.57 -16.69
CA GLY A 56 -17.26 1.54 -15.96
C GLY A 56 -18.50 2.04 -15.23
N HIS A 57 -19.29 1.11 -14.71
CA HIS A 57 -20.56 1.37 -14.02
C HIS A 57 -20.45 2.33 -12.83
N ARG A 58 -19.28 2.45 -12.22
CA ARG A 58 -19.04 3.42 -11.14
C ARG A 58 -19.30 4.87 -11.58
N ILE A 59 -19.10 5.16 -12.86
CA ILE A 59 -19.31 6.49 -13.44
C ILE A 59 -20.66 6.56 -14.16
N THR A 60 -21.01 5.52 -14.94
CA THR A 60 -22.23 5.50 -15.73
C THR A 60 -23.49 5.19 -14.92
N GLY A 61 -23.34 4.68 -13.69
CA GLY A 61 -24.47 4.18 -12.87
C GLY A 61 -25.08 2.87 -13.40
N ASN A 62 -24.74 2.44 -14.60
CA ASN A 62 -25.32 1.26 -15.24
C ASN A 62 -24.30 0.11 -15.33
N ARG A 63 -24.62 -1.04 -14.69
CA ARG A 63 -23.74 -2.23 -14.67
C ARG A 63 -23.63 -2.94 -16.02
N GLN A 64 -24.55 -2.72 -16.93
CA GLN A 64 -24.50 -3.33 -18.27
C GLN A 64 -23.64 -2.51 -19.24
N GLN A 65 -23.57 -1.20 -19.03
CA GLN A 65 -22.72 -0.32 -19.81
C GLN A 65 -21.27 -0.38 -19.30
N GLY A 66 -20.31 -0.43 -20.21
CA GLY A 66 -18.90 -0.37 -19.88
C GLY A 66 -18.28 -1.66 -19.32
N ARG A 67 -19.00 -2.79 -19.39
CA ARG A 67 -18.43 -4.08 -18.96
C ARG A 67 -17.26 -4.46 -19.87
N SER A 68 -16.08 -4.59 -19.25
CA SER A 68 -14.83 -4.96 -19.92
C SER A 68 -14.49 -6.41 -19.57
N ALA A 69 -15.24 -7.36 -20.15
CA ALA A 69 -14.97 -8.78 -19.92
C ALA A 69 -13.61 -9.19 -20.51
N GLY A 70 -12.88 -10.08 -19.79
CA GLY A 70 -11.64 -10.68 -20.27
C GLY A 70 -10.40 -9.79 -20.30
N VAL A 71 -10.47 -8.54 -19.83
CA VAL A 71 -9.30 -7.61 -19.87
C VAL A 71 -8.29 -7.82 -18.74
N GLY A 72 -8.61 -8.60 -17.72
CA GLY A 72 -7.70 -8.93 -16.63
C GLY A 72 -7.40 -7.76 -15.69
N TYR A 73 -6.17 -7.75 -15.15
CA TYR A 73 -5.75 -6.80 -14.12
C TYR A 73 -4.39 -6.19 -14.46
N ASP A 74 -4.21 -4.93 -14.11
CA ASP A 74 -2.90 -4.30 -13.96
C ASP A 74 -2.32 -4.67 -12.60
N ARG A 75 -1.02 -4.89 -12.54
CA ARG A 75 -0.28 -5.10 -11.28
C ARG A 75 0.48 -3.83 -10.95
N VAL A 76 0.01 -3.14 -9.94
CA VAL A 76 0.64 -1.90 -9.47
C VAL A 76 1.60 -2.28 -8.35
N HIS A 77 2.89 -2.32 -8.66
CA HIS A 77 3.95 -2.55 -7.71
C HIS A 77 4.29 -1.24 -7.02
N VAL A 78 4.34 -1.26 -5.71
CA VAL A 78 4.63 -0.08 -4.89
C VAL A 78 5.83 -0.32 -3.99
N ALA A 79 6.65 0.70 -3.81
CA ALA A 79 7.71 0.77 -2.83
C ALA A 79 7.60 2.10 -2.08
N ILE A 80 7.54 2.06 -0.75
CA ILE A 80 7.42 3.25 0.08
C ILE A 80 8.43 3.24 1.21
N ASN A 81 9.14 4.36 1.37
CA ASN A 81 10.07 4.56 2.47
C ASN A 81 9.32 4.68 3.81
N ASP A 82 9.77 3.94 4.82
CA ASP A 82 9.16 3.89 6.14
C ASP A 82 9.15 5.24 6.83
N ALA A 83 10.29 5.90 6.86
CA ALA A 83 10.51 7.14 7.62
C ALA A 83 9.88 8.37 6.94
N ARG A 84 9.92 8.45 5.61
CA ARG A 84 9.63 9.68 4.86
C ARG A 84 8.45 9.59 3.91
N ARG A 85 7.82 8.41 3.77
CA ARG A 85 6.70 8.16 2.86
C ARG A 85 7.03 8.44 1.39
N LEU A 86 8.31 8.59 1.04
CA LEU A 86 8.73 8.73 -0.34
C LEU A 86 8.34 7.46 -1.09
N ALA A 87 7.69 7.59 -2.23
CA ALA A 87 7.05 6.47 -2.92
C ALA A 87 7.53 6.33 -4.36
N TYR A 88 7.78 5.09 -4.76
CA TYR A 88 8.04 4.67 -6.13
C TYR A 88 7.01 3.63 -6.57
N VAL A 89 6.47 3.75 -7.78
CA VAL A 89 5.39 2.87 -8.26
C VAL A 89 5.56 2.58 -9.74
N GLU A 90 5.29 1.34 -10.12
CA GLU A 90 5.20 0.91 -11.52
C GLU A 90 3.94 0.10 -11.77
N VAL A 91 3.39 0.22 -12.96
CA VAL A 91 2.34 -0.67 -13.45
C VAL A 91 3.00 -1.73 -14.32
N LEU A 92 2.96 -2.99 -13.88
CA LEU A 92 3.64 -4.11 -14.52
C LEU A 92 2.63 -5.18 -14.96
N PRO A 93 3.02 -6.08 -15.88
CA PRO A 93 2.10 -7.07 -16.45
C PRO A 93 1.65 -8.12 -15.45
N ASP A 94 2.52 -8.49 -14.52
CA ASP A 94 2.30 -9.58 -13.56
C ASP A 94 2.93 -9.30 -12.20
N GLU A 95 2.78 -10.26 -11.29
CA GLU A 95 3.37 -10.27 -9.94
C GLU A 95 4.31 -11.48 -9.76
N GLN A 96 4.94 -11.96 -10.85
CA GLN A 96 5.86 -13.08 -10.79
C GLN A 96 7.20 -12.68 -10.15
N GLN A 97 7.96 -13.68 -9.72
CA GLN A 97 9.24 -13.45 -9.02
C GLN A 97 10.23 -12.61 -9.84
N GLY A 98 10.34 -12.85 -11.15
CA GLY A 98 11.24 -12.09 -12.04
C GLY A 98 10.83 -10.62 -12.14
N THR A 99 9.53 -10.37 -12.29
CA THR A 99 8.95 -9.02 -12.34
C THR A 99 9.14 -8.29 -11.01
N ALA A 100 8.92 -8.97 -9.88
CA ALA A 100 9.12 -8.39 -8.55
C ALA A 100 10.60 -8.06 -8.27
N ILE A 101 11.55 -8.90 -8.70
CA ILE A 101 12.99 -8.65 -8.59
C ILE A 101 13.39 -7.44 -9.45
N GLY A 102 12.95 -7.41 -10.72
CA GLY A 102 13.21 -6.27 -11.61
C GLY A 102 12.65 -4.96 -11.05
N PHE A 103 11.42 -4.99 -10.53
CA PHE A 103 10.82 -3.84 -9.84
C PHE A 103 11.67 -3.38 -8.64
N LEU A 104 12.08 -4.31 -7.76
CA LEU A 104 12.91 -3.99 -6.60
C LEU A 104 14.21 -3.30 -7.02
N SER A 105 14.91 -3.83 -8.02
CA SER A 105 16.17 -3.26 -8.52
C SER A 105 15.98 -1.83 -9.03
N ARG A 106 14.93 -1.55 -9.81
CA ARG A 106 14.63 -0.20 -10.31
C ARG A 106 14.19 0.74 -9.19
N ALA A 107 13.40 0.27 -8.24
CA ALA A 107 13.00 1.04 -7.07
C ALA A 107 14.21 1.47 -6.25
N LEU A 108 15.15 0.56 -5.99
CA LEU A 108 16.40 0.87 -5.27
C LEU A 108 17.26 1.90 -6.01
N ALA A 109 17.43 1.73 -7.33
CA ALA A 109 18.15 2.70 -8.15
C ALA A 109 17.50 4.08 -8.07
N TRP A 110 16.18 4.14 -8.11
CA TRP A 110 15.44 5.39 -7.96
C TRP A 110 15.59 6.00 -6.56
N PHE A 111 15.47 5.20 -5.48
CA PHE A 111 15.71 5.71 -4.12
C PHE A 111 17.13 6.25 -3.97
N ASN A 112 18.11 5.55 -4.53
CA ASN A 112 19.51 5.97 -4.51
C ASN A 112 19.70 7.31 -5.23
N SER A 113 19.02 7.53 -6.36
CA SER A 113 19.04 8.83 -7.07
C SER A 113 18.41 9.97 -6.26
N GLN A 114 17.59 9.64 -5.23
CA GLN A 114 17.05 10.61 -4.28
C GLN A 114 17.92 10.77 -3.01
N GLY A 115 19.12 10.19 -2.97
CA GLY A 115 20.00 10.20 -1.80
C GLY A 115 19.57 9.25 -0.67
N VAL A 116 18.77 8.23 -0.98
CA VAL A 116 18.27 7.26 0.01
C VAL A 116 18.90 5.90 -0.25
N GLU A 117 19.89 5.53 0.54
CA GLU A 117 20.47 4.19 0.53
C GLU A 117 19.60 3.21 1.34
N CYS A 118 19.21 2.12 0.71
CA CYS A 118 18.25 1.18 1.30
C CYS A 118 18.96 0.02 1.98
N ALA A 119 18.68 -0.19 3.27
CA ALA A 119 19.27 -1.28 4.06
C ALA A 119 18.35 -2.50 4.17
N GLN A 120 17.05 -2.29 4.27
CA GLN A 120 16.06 -3.34 4.50
C GLN A 120 14.83 -3.17 3.61
N VAL A 121 14.26 -4.30 3.21
CA VAL A 121 12.99 -4.35 2.49
C VAL A 121 11.99 -5.21 3.23
N MET A 122 10.76 -4.73 3.38
CA MET A 122 9.64 -5.47 3.97
C MET A 122 8.60 -5.78 2.91
N SER A 123 8.18 -7.03 2.85
CA SER A 123 7.07 -7.49 2.00
C SER A 123 6.05 -8.30 2.80
N ASP A 124 4.91 -8.55 2.21
CA ASP A 124 4.01 -9.62 2.64
C ASP A 124 4.58 -11.02 2.33
N ASN A 125 3.76 -12.07 2.49
CA ASN A 125 4.11 -13.44 2.18
C ASN A 125 3.60 -13.87 0.78
N GLY A 126 3.49 -12.94 -0.15
CA GLY A 126 3.12 -13.26 -1.54
C GLY A 126 4.10 -14.24 -2.21
N PRO A 127 3.63 -15.08 -3.14
CA PRO A 127 4.45 -16.14 -3.77
C PRO A 127 5.76 -15.63 -4.36
N ALA A 128 5.77 -14.45 -4.97
CA ALA A 128 6.99 -13.85 -5.52
C ALA A 128 8.04 -13.58 -4.44
N TYR A 129 7.61 -13.05 -3.30
CA TYR A 129 8.50 -12.62 -2.21
C TYR A 129 9.05 -13.76 -1.36
N ILE A 130 8.33 -14.89 -1.28
CA ILE A 130 8.82 -16.09 -0.57
C ILE A 130 9.77 -16.92 -1.42
N SER A 131 9.93 -16.61 -2.70
CA SER A 131 10.73 -17.39 -3.64
C SER A 131 12.22 -17.35 -3.29
N LYS A 132 12.92 -18.46 -3.55
CA LYS A 132 14.39 -18.53 -3.40
C LYS A 132 15.09 -17.49 -4.27
N ALA A 133 14.55 -17.22 -5.47
CA ALA A 133 15.10 -16.22 -6.40
C ALA A 133 15.04 -14.81 -5.81
N PHE A 134 13.92 -14.43 -5.19
CA PHE A 134 13.78 -13.12 -4.54
C PHE A 134 14.71 -12.99 -3.34
N THR A 135 14.82 -14.02 -2.51
CA THR A 135 15.77 -14.05 -1.38
C THR A 135 17.21 -13.89 -1.85
N LYS A 136 17.61 -14.63 -2.93
CA LYS A 136 18.94 -14.49 -3.55
C LYS A 136 19.17 -13.09 -4.09
N ALA A 137 18.18 -12.49 -4.75
CA ALA A 137 18.27 -11.12 -5.25
C ALA A 137 18.49 -10.11 -4.12
N CYS A 138 17.75 -10.23 -3.02
CA CYS A 138 17.95 -9.37 -1.84
C CYS A 138 19.37 -9.50 -1.29
N SER A 139 19.92 -10.73 -1.21
CA SER A 139 21.30 -10.97 -0.76
C SER A 139 22.33 -10.30 -1.68
N VAL A 140 22.18 -10.45 -3.01
CA VAL A 140 23.06 -9.81 -4.01
C VAL A 140 23.01 -8.27 -3.89
N LEU A 141 21.82 -7.72 -3.65
CA LEU A 141 21.59 -6.29 -3.45
C LEU A 141 21.96 -5.83 -2.03
N LYS A 142 22.54 -6.69 -1.19
CA LYS A 142 22.92 -6.40 0.20
C LYS A 142 21.76 -5.90 1.06
N LEU A 143 20.53 -6.35 0.78
CA LEU A 143 19.32 -5.98 1.51
C LEU A 143 18.93 -7.05 2.53
N LYS A 144 18.56 -6.63 3.73
CA LYS A 144 17.88 -7.51 4.68
C LYS A 144 16.40 -7.59 4.31
N HIS A 145 15.95 -8.75 3.88
CA HIS A 145 14.54 -9.00 3.59
C HIS A 145 13.76 -9.38 4.86
N ILE A 146 12.71 -8.64 5.17
CA ILE A 146 11.81 -8.87 6.30
C ILE A 146 10.44 -9.21 5.73
N ARG A 147 9.87 -10.33 6.17
CA ARG A 147 8.49 -10.71 5.82
C ARG A 147 7.55 -10.43 6.97
N THR A 148 6.32 -10.02 6.66
CA THR A 148 5.28 -9.86 7.66
C THR A 148 4.98 -11.18 8.36
N ARG A 149 4.72 -11.15 9.67
CA ARG A 149 4.27 -12.36 10.37
C ARG A 149 2.87 -12.75 9.89
N PRO A 150 2.58 -14.06 9.72
CA PRO A 150 1.23 -14.52 9.45
C PRO A 150 0.24 -13.94 10.46
N TYR A 151 -0.95 -13.61 10.01
CA TYR A 151 -2.03 -13.04 10.83
C TYR A 151 -1.72 -11.71 11.54
N THR A 152 -0.64 -11.02 11.16
CA THR A 152 -0.27 -9.71 11.70
C THR A 152 -0.22 -8.65 10.59
N PRO A 153 -1.36 -8.31 9.94
CA PRO A 153 -1.40 -7.44 8.76
C PRO A 153 -0.87 -6.03 9.02
N ARG A 154 -0.83 -5.60 10.30
CA ARG A 154 -0.36 -4.26 10.68
C ARG A 154 1.11 -3.98 10.37
N THR A 155 1.92 -5.00 10.10
CA THR A 155 3.36 -4.85 9.83
C THR A 155 3.64 -4.17 8.50
N ASN A 156 2.82 -4.41 7.44
CA ASN A 156 2.95 -3.71 6.14
C ASN A 156 1.97 -2.52 5.98
N GLY A 157 1.43 -2.02 7.08
CA GLY A 157 0.40 -0.98 7.09
C GLY A 157 0.78 0.32 6.38
N LYS A 158 2.07 0.61 6.19
CA LYS A 158 2.53 1.79 5.42
C LYS A 158 2.32 1.62 3.92
N ALA A 159 2.65 0.44 3.37
CA ALA A 159 2.34 0.13 1.97
C ALA A 159 0.84 0.06 1.73
N GLU A 160 0.09 -0.63 2.62
CA GLU A 160 -1.37 -0.71 2.53
C GLU A 160 -2.02 0.68 2.56
N ARG A 161 -1.59 1.55 3.47
CA ARG A 161 -2.10 2.92 3.57
C ARG A 161 -1.75 3.74 2.34
N PHE A 162 -0.56 3.59 1.82
CA PHE A 162 -0.16 4.24 0.57
C PHE A 162 -1.01 3.74 -0.60
N ILE A 163 -1.24 2.44 -0.73
CA ILE A 163 -2.12 1.87 -1.76
C ILE A 163 -3.54 2.42 -1.66
N GLN A 164 -4.09 2.58 -0.46
CA GLN A 164 -5.41 3.22 -0.28
C GLN A 164 -5.41 4.66 -0.81
N THR A 165 -4.37 5.43 -0.51
CA THR A 165 -4.19 6.80 -0.98
C THR A 165 -4.04 6.84 -2.50
N LEU A 166 -3.17 5.98 -3.06
CA LEU A 166 -2.95 5.81 -4.49
C LEU A 166 -4.24 5.48 -5.24
N CYS A 167 -5.03 4.55 -4.70
CA CYS A 167 -6.32 4.20 -5.28
C CYS A 167 -7.29 5.38 -5.28
N LYS A 168 -7.37 6.11 -4.17
CA LYS A 168 -8.30 7.24 -4.02
C LYS A 168 -7.90 8.44 -4.87
N GLU A 169 -6.61 8.77 -4.89
CA GLU A 169 -6.11 10.04 -5.44
C GLU A 169 -5.59 9.91 -6.88
N TRP A 170 -5.38 8.69 -7.37
CA TRP A 170 -5.00 8.43 -8.75
C TRP A 170 -5.95 7.45 -9.45
N ALA A 171 -5.98 6.17 -9.02
CA ALA A 171 -6.63 5.11 -9.80
C ALA A 171 -8.14 5.34 -10.00
N TYR A 172 -8.78 6.00 -9.05
CA TYR A 172 -10.22 6.29 -9.03
C TYR A 172 -10.54 7.78 -8.86
N ALA A 173 -9.56 8.67 -9.04
CA ALA A 173 -9.75 10.11 -8.86
C ALA A 173 -10.63 10.72 -9.94
N MET A 174 -10.50 10.24 -11.15
CA MET A 174 -11.19 10.77 -12.34
C MET A 174 -11.89 9.64 -13.12
N PRO A 175 -12.87 9.98 -13.98
CA PRO A 175 -13.52 9.05 -14.88
C PRO A 175 -12.65 8.78 -16.14
N PHE A 176 -11.53 8.09 -15.97
CA PHE A 176 -10.67 7.71 -17.09
C PHE A 176 -11.45 6.89 -18.15
N GLN A 177 -11.20 7.13 -19.42
CA GLN A 177 -11.85 6.43 -20.51
C GLN A 177 -11.42 4.95 -20.60
N ASN A 178 -10.16 4.66 -20.25
CA ASN A 178 -9.59 3.31 -20.24
C ASN A 178 -8.40 3.22 -19.27
N SER A 179 -7.91 1.99 -19.06
CA SER A 179 -6.78 1.74 -18.15
C SER A 179 -5.47 2.37 -18.62
N GLN A 180 -5.28 2.50 -19.94
CA GLN A 180 -4.06 3.10 -20.48
C GLN A 180 -3.99 4.58 -20.14
N GLU A 181 -5.09 5.31 -20.34
CA GLU A 181 -5.18 6.71 -19.93
C GLU A 181 -4.90 6.86 -18.43
N ARG A 182 -5.55 6.06 -17.58
CA ARG A 182 -5.26 6.05 -16.14
C ARG A 182 -3.78 5.88 -15.85
N ASN A 183 -3.13 4.93 -16.53
CA ASN A 183 -1.73 4.58 -16.25
C ASN A 183 -0.76 5.68 -16.70
N VAL A 184 -1.07 6.40 -17.79
CA VAL A 184 -0.29 7.58 -18.24
C VAL A 184 -0.25 8.69 -17.18
N TRP A 185 -1.28 8.82 -16.35
CA TRP A 185 -1.32 9.82 -15.27
C TRP A 185 -0.51 9.46 -14.03
N LEU A 186 -0.04 8.22 -13.90
CA LEU A 186 0.70 7.76 -12.72
C LEU A 186 1.97 8.58 -12.42
N PRO A 187 2.88 8.86 -13.40
CA PRO A 187 4.09 9.64 -13.12
C PRO A 187 3.79 11.06 -12.60
N ARG A 188 2.76 11.71 -13.15
CA ARG A 188 2.32 13.03 -12.69
C ARG A 188 1.79 12.96 -11.26
N TYR A 189 0.95 11.97 -10.96
CA TYR A 189 0.45 11.77 -9.60
C TYR A 189 1.60 11.54 -8.60
N LEU A 190 2.58 10.70 -8.93
CA LEU A 190 3.72 10.42 -8.06
C LEU A 190 4.58 11.66 -7.83
N SER A 191 4.75 12.50 -8.84
CA SER A 191 5.42 13.80 -8.67
C SER A 191 4.68 14.68 -7.67
N ILE A 192 3.35 14.79 -7.78
CA ILE A 192 2.51 15.54 -6.83
C ILE A 192 2.60 14.92 -5.44
N TYR A 193 2.46 13.61 -5.32
CA TYR A 193 2.52 12.89 -4.05
C TYR A 193 3.86 13.12 -3.33
N ASN A 194 4.97 12.96 -4.02
CA ASN A 194 6.28 13.08 -3.41
C ASN A 194 6.70 14.53 -3.11
N ARG A 195 6.33 15.49 -3.98
CA ARG A 195 6.81 16.88 -3.89
C ARG A 195 5.85 17.83 -3.20
N LEU A 196 4.54 17.64 -3.38
CA LEU A 196 3.55 18.64 -2.99
C LEU A 196 2.58 18.17 -1.92
N ARG A 197 2.22 16.87 -1.93
CA ARG A 197 1.21 16.34 -1.02
C ARG A 197 1.67 16.42 0.43
N LYS A 198 0.95 17.19 1.22
CA LYS A 198 1.19 17.31 2.66
C LYS A 198 0.70 16.08 3.42
N HIS A 199 1.48 15.62 4.38
CA HIS A 199 1.17 14.45 5.21
C HIS A 199 1.12 14.85 6.68
N SER A 200 0.03 14.53 7.37
CA SER A 200 -0.09 14.76 8.83
C SER A 200 1.00 14.03 9.63
N ALA A 201 1.37 12.81 9.20
CA ALA A 201 2.45 12.03 9.81
C ALA A 201 3.86 12.66 9.59
N LEU A 202 4.00 13.61 8.68
CA LEU A 202 5.23 14.36 8.42
C LEU A 202 5.11 15.82 8.85
N SER A 203 4.27 16.10 9.84
CA SER A 203 4.03 17.46 10.36
C SER A 203 3.63 18.47 9.27
N GLY A 204 2.77 18.02 8.32
CA GLY A 204 2.29 18.85 7.22
C GLY A 204 3.27 19.05 6.05
N ARG A 205 4.40 18.33 6.04
CA ARG A 205 5.38 18.37 4.95
C ARG A 205 5.09 17.35 3.88
N SER A 206 5.64 17.57 2.68
CA SER A 206 5.68 16.53 1.65
C SER A 206 6.81 15.54 1.92
N PRO A 207 6.77 14.32 1.34
CA PRO A 207 7.84 13.33 1.46
C PRO A 207 9.22 13.88 1.10
N GLN A 208 9.30 14.64 0.02
CA GLN A 208 10.57 15.19 -0.46
C GLN A 208 11.06 16.36 0.40
N GLN A 209 10.19 17.26 0.86
CA GLN A 209 10.57 18.30 1.82
C GLN A 209 11.17 17.70 3.09
N ARG A 210 10.49 16.65 3.62
CA ARG A 210 11.00 15.97 4.81
C ARG A 210 12.30 15.22 4.58
N LEU A 211 12.54 14.72 3.36
CA LEU A 211 13.83 14.11 2.99
C LEU A 211 14.95 15.13 2.99
N HIS A 212 14.76 16.29 2.35
CA HIS A 212 15.77 17.35 2.27
C HIS A 212 16.18 17.86 3.65
N GLU A 213 15.25 18.04 4.59
CA GLU A 213 15.56 18.48 5.95
C GLU A 213 16.50 17.56 6.74
N LEU A 214 16.70 16.34 6.28
CA LEU A 214 17.50 15.33 6.98
C LEU A 214 18.80 15.00 6.26
N LEU A 215 18.92 15.42 5.01
CA LEU A 215 20.15 15.31 4.23
C LEU A 215 21.01 16.58 4.33
N CYS A 216 20.44 17.68 4.87
CA CYS A 216 21.12 18.91 5.24
C CYS A 216 21.46 18.92 6.72
#